data_59fe141e1d502930ce9ae28dc10f91b2
#
_entry.id   59fe141e1d502930ce9ae28dc10f91b2
#
_cell.length_a   1.000
_cell.length_b   1.000
_cell.length_c   1.000
_cell.angle_alpha   90.00
_cell.angle_beta   90.00
_cell.angle_gamma   90.00
#
_symmetry.space_group_name_H-M   'P 1'
#
loop_
_entity.id
_entity.type
_entity.pdbx_description
1 polymer ?
#
loop_
_entity_poly.entity_id
_entity_poly.type
_entity_poly.pdbx_seq_one_letter_code
_entity_poly.pdbx_strand_id
1 'polypeptide(L)'
;MRRFLTLLAAALLAVTAGAQPVKLVKNSQATQLMLHGEPFIILGGELANSSASSGEYMDSRDSWAQMRAAGLNTVLAPVYWELIEPKEGEFDFSSVDYLLRSARANDLHLVLLWFGTWKNSMSCYTPSWVKQGFGSRFTLAQSQDGDVQEIISAFCKESLKADCKAFAALMKHLRESDSETGTVLMVQVENEIGLLGGAREFGKAAQKAWKKGKWKSDDIYTQERFQATYYARYAGAVAKAGKAEYNIPMYVNTALNSRGRKPGEYPAAGPLDHLMDIWKAEAPAIDLISPDIYDPGFPDWIAKYSREDNQLFIPEIRQSRDNCARVFYALGRHSALGFSPFSIDNDSAPIVKAYKLLDDFLPLIARKQAEGKVYGVLTDKDHPQAEIDIKGVHFTCRHDGTISWCPVHNSPENWGEGAFLIIDMDEEGLLFLGTACVATMTPSDGKGHIGILSIDEIADGSMHSLRRLNGDEDHQGRHLRIPFGEVGAQLLKTYRY
;
A
#
# COMPACT_ATOMS: atom_id res chain seq x y z
N MET A 1 -20.29 -8.02 -72.66
CA MET A 1 -19.50 -7.17 -71.71
C MET A 1 -19.77 -7.62 -70.29
N ARG A 2 -18.94 -8.49 -69.75
CA ARG A 2 -19.04 -8.98 -68.34
C ARG A 2 -17.97 -8.28 -67.52
N ARG A 3 -18.37 -7.50 -66.51
CA ARG A 3 -17.49 -6.92 -65.51
C ARG A 3 -17.22 -7.93 -64.39
N PHE A 4 -15.98 -8.32 -64.23
CA PHE A 4 -15.49 -9.06 -63.08
C PHE A 4 -15.27 -8.06 -61.90
N LEU A 5 -15.98 -8.26 -60.82
CA LEU A 5 -15.66 -7.64 -59.52
C LEU A 5 -14.73 -8.60 -58.76
N THR A 6 -13.53 -8.16 -58.54
CA THR A 6 -12.55 -8.84 -57.67
C THR A 6 -12.72 -8.27 -56.27
N LEU A 7 -13.26 -9.06 -55.34
CA LEU A 7 -13.29 -8.76 -53.89
C LEU A 7 -11.92 -9.12 -53.31
N LEU A 8 -11.16 -8.11 -52.90
CA LEU A 8 -9.98 -8.26 -52.05
C LEU A 8 -10.44 -8.38 -50.59
N ALA A 9 -10.41 -9.59 -50.03
CA ALA A 9 -10.57 -9.82 -48.61
C ALA A 9 -9.23 -9.52 -47.92
N ALA A 10 -9.11 -8.35 -47.30
CA ALA A 10 -8.01 -8.03 -46.38
C ALA A 10 -8.29 -8.71 -45.04
N ALA A 11 -7.61 -9.84 -44.77
CA ALA A 11 -7.58 -10.45 -43.46
C ALA A 11 -6.73 -9.56 -42.56
N LEU A 12 -7.37 -8.77 -41.68
CA LEU A 12 -6.72 -8.16 -40.53
C LEU A 12 -6.35 -9.29 -39.56
N LEU A 13 -5.10 -9.71 -39.57
CA LEU A 13 -4.49 -10.42 -38.46
C LEU A 13 -4.30 -9.39 -37.33
N ALA A 14 -5.28 -9.29 -36.45
CA ALA A 14 -5.11 -8.66 -35.17
C ALA A 14 -4.17 -9.57 -34.34
N VAL A 15 -2.89 -9.23 -34.32
CA VAL A 15 -1.97 -9.73 -33.29
C VAL A 15 -2.44 -9.07 -32.02
N THR A 16 -3.27 -9.76 -31.26
CA THR A 16 -3.51 -9.43 -29.86
C THR A 16 -2.24 -9.78 -29.10
N ALA A 17 -1.28 -8.84 -29.05
CA ALA A 17 -0.33 -8.83 -27.95
C ALA A 17 -1.21 -8.78 -26.69
N GLY A 18 -1.27 -9.86 -25.91
CA GLY A 18 -2.06 -9.93 -24.71
C GLY A 18 -1.66 -8.76 -23.81
N ALA A 19 -2.56 -7.79 -23.64
CA ALA A 19 -2.32 -6.68 -22.74
C ALA A 19 -2.11 -7.28 -21.35
N GLN A 20 -1.05 -6.89 -20.67
CA GLN A 20 -0.86 -7.30 -19.27
C GLN A 20 -2.08 -6.88 -18.48
N PRO A 21 -2.75 -7.79 -17.76
CA PRO A 21 -3.98 -7.46 -17.03
C PRO A 21 -3.73 -6.44 -15.94
N VAL A 22 -2.52 -6.42 -15.35
CA VAL A 22 -2.13 -5.54 -14.24
C VAL A 22 -0.84 -4.78 -14.56
N LYS A 23 -0.85 -3.46 -14.36
CA LYS A 23 0.33 -2.59 -14.52
C LYS A 23 0.21 -1.30 -13.73
N LEU A 24 1.35 -0.66 -13.44
CA LEU A 24 1.38 0.72 -12.98
C LEU A 24 1.46 1.67 -14.18
N VAL A 25 0.64 2.73 -14.15
CA VAL A 25 0.65 3.77 -15.18
C VAL A 25 0.81 5.12 -14.52
N LYS A 26 1.91 5.82 -14.83
CA LYS A 26 2.16 7.17 -14.38
C LYS A 26 1.48 8.16 -15.33
N ASN A 27 0.63 9.03 -14.78
CA ASN A 27 0.09 10.20 -15.48
C ASN A 27 0.69 11.49 -14.90
N SER A 28 0.18 12.65 -15.26
CA SER A 28 0.68 13.94 -14.80
C SER A 28 0.41 14.23 -13.30
N GLN A 29 -0.49 13.51 -12.68
CA GLN A 29 -0.95 13.77 -11.30
C GLN A 29 -0.53 12.68 -10.32
N ALA A 30 -0.59 11.40 -10.73
CA ALA A 30 -0.30 10.26 -9.87
C ALA A 30 0.16 9.05 -10.70
N THR A 31 0.71 8.05 -10.05
CA THR A 31 0.83 6.70 -10.61
C THR A 31 -0.38 5.89 -10.17
N GLN A 32 -1.04 5.21 -11.08
CA GLN A 32 -2.21 4.39 -10.81
C GLN A 32 -1.94 2.92 -11.09
N LEU A 33 -2.50 2.05 -10.28
CA LEU A 33 -2.61 0.62 -10.57
C LEU A 33 -3.76 0.43 -11.55
N MET A 34 -3.48 -0.23 -12.66
CA MET A 34 -4.47 -0.54 -13.69
C MET A 34 -4.75 -2.03 -13.70
N LEU A 35 -6.01 -2.40 -13.69
CA LEU A 35 -6.49 -3.77 -13.84
C LEU A 35 -7.38 -3.82 -15.10
N HIS A 36 -7.00 -4.65 -16.08
CA HIS A 36 -7.69 -4.76 -17.38
C HIS A 36 -7.93 -3.41 -18.10
N GLY A 37 -7.06 -2.43 -17.84
CA GLY A 37 -7.13 -1.11 -18.44
C GLY A 37 -7.90 -0.07 -17.61
N GLU A 38 -8.58 -0.48 -16.56
CA GLU A 38 -9.28 0.40 -15.63
C GLU A 38 -8.44 0.67 -14.38
N PRO A 39 -8.49 1.88 -13.80
CA PRO A 39 -7.79 2.20 -12.58
C PRO A 39 -8.40 1.46 -11.38
N PHE A 40 -7.54 0.89 -10.54
CA PHE A 40 -7.90 0.10 -9.38
C PHE A 40 -7.27 0.65 -8.11
N ILE A 41 -8.05 0.83 -7.06
CA ILE A 41 -7.59 1.21 -5.71
C ILE A 41 -7.76 0.01 -4.79
N ILE A 42 -6.72 -0.33 -4.06
CA ILE A 42 -6.70 -1.46 -3.13
C ILE A 42 -7.35 -1.04 -1.79
N LEU A 43 -8.49 -1.60 -1.46
CA LEU A 43 -9.01 -1.70 -0.09
C LEU A 43 -8.55 -3.04 0.46
N GLY A 44 -7.36 -3.04 1.01
CA GLY A 44 -6.64 -4.27 1.36
C GLY A 44 -6.75 -4.66 2.83
N GLY A 45 -6.24 -5.83 3.13
CA GLY A 45 -5.95 -6.28 4.47
C GLY A 45 -4.86 -7.35 4.39
N GLU A 46 -3.83 -7.23 5.22
CA GLU A 46 -2.78 -8.21 5.30
C GLU A 46 -3.17 -9.32 6.28
N LEU A 47 -3.00 -10.56 5.86
CA LEU A 47 -3.20 -11.72 6.72
C LEU A 47 -2.15 -11.78 7.84
N ALA A 48 -2.51 -12.35 8.98
CA ALA A 48 -1.52 -12.73 9.98
C ALA A 48 -0.48 -13.69 9.38
N ASN A 49 0.78 -13.54 9.80
CA ASN A 49 1.96 -14.16 9.16
C ASN A 49 1.87 -15.66 8.87
N SER A 50 1.09 -16.42 9.63
CA SER A 50 0.99 -17.86 9.45
C SER A 50 -0.35 -18.33 8.85
N SER A 51 -1.31 -17.43 8.65
CA SER A 51 -2.67 -17.82 8.26
C SER A 51 -2.70 -18.53 6.91
N ALA A 52 -1.99 -18.01 5.92
CA ALA A 52 -1.92 -18.58 4.57
C ALA A 52 -1.08 -19.87 4.47
N SER A 53 -0.45 -20.34 5.56
CA SER A 53 0.32 -21.59 5.56
C SER A 53 -0.59 -22.84 5.51
N SER A 54 -1.89 -22.68 5.76
CA SER A 54 -2.86 -23.77 5.71
C SER A 54 -4.21 -23.27 5.18
N GLY A 55 -4.62 -23.82 4.03
CA GLY A 55 -5.97 -23.56 3.49
C GLY A 55 -7.07 -24.07 4.40
N GLU A 56 -6.88 -25.22 5.04
CA GLU A 56 -7.84 -25.77 6.02
C GLU A 56 -8.05 -24.82 7.21
N TYR A 57 -6.98 -24.18 7.69
CA TYR A 57 -7.09 -23.18 8.75
C TYR A 57 -7.94 -21.99 8.32
N MET A 58 -7.70 -21.44 7.13
CA MET A 58 -8.45 -20.32 6.57
C MET A 58 -9.92 -20.67 6.35
N ASP A 59 -10.21 -21.87 5.80
CA ASP A 59 -11.56 -22.34 5.53
C ASP A 59 -12.34 -22.61 6.84
N SER A 60 -11.69 -23.19 7.86
CA SER A 60 -12.32 -23.46 9.16
C SER A 60 -12.83 -22.20 9.88
N ARG A 61 -12.28 -21.03 9.51
CA ARG A 61 -12.64 -19.71 10.07
C ARG A 61 -13.55 -18.89 9.14
N ASP A 62 -13.90 -19.41 7.97
CA ASP A 62 -14.62 -18.65 6.93
C ASP A 62 -13.96 -17.29 6.60
N SER A 63 -12.62 -17.26 6.64
CA SER A 63 -11.83 -16.01 6.61
C SER A 63 -12.09 -15.21 5.34
N TRP A 64 -12.20 -15.86 4.17
CA TRP A 64 -12.40 -15.21 2.88
C TRP A 64 -13.73 -14.46 2.80
N ALA A 65 -14.83 -15.13 3.16
CA ALA A 65 -16.15 -14.50 3.16
C ALA A 65 -16.25 -13.36 4.17
N GLN A 66 -15.62 -13.51 5.36
CA GLN A 66 -15.57 -12.44 6.35
C GLN A 66 -14.82 -11.22 5.86
N MET A 67 -13.66 -11.39 5.20
CA MET A 67 -12.91 -10.28 4.62
C MET A 67 -13.69 -9.57 3.51
N ARG A 68 -14.34 -10.32 2.60
CA ARG A 68 -15.23 -9.71 1.59
C ARG A 68 -16.40 -8.96 2.22
N ALA A 69 -17.04 -9.54 3.23
CA ALA A 69 -18.13 -8.89 3.95
C ALA A 69 -17.69 -7.63 4.72
N ALA A 70 -16.41 -7.53 5.08
CA ALA A 70 -15.82 -6.34 5.69
C ALA A 70 -15.54 -5.20 4.69
N GLY A 71 -15.76 -5.42 3.38
CA GLY A 71 -15.57 -4.41 2.34
C GLY A 71 -14.18 -4.45 1.68
N LEU A 72 -13.38 -5.49 1.93
CA LEU A 72 -12.12 -5.67 1.22
C LEU A 72 -12.39 -6.02 -0.25
N ASN A 73 -11.54 -5.51 -1.14
CA ASN A 73 -11.44 -5.97 -2.52
C ASN A 73 -10.13 -6.73 -2.79
N THR A 74 -9.18 -6.70 -1.83
CA THR A 74 -7.85 -7.29 -1.99
C THR A 74 -7.37 -7.87 -0.67
N VAL A 75 -6.73 -9.04 -0.71
CA VAL A 75 -6.05 -9.67 0.42
C VAL A 75 -4.54 -9.72 0.16
N LEU A 76 -3.75 -9.26 1.12
CA LEU A 76 -2.30 -9.39 1.09
C LEU A 76 -1.95 -10.70 1.79
N ALA A 77 -1.45 -11.68 1.03
CA ALA A 77 -1.29 -13.06 1.48
C ALA A 77 0.17 -13.53 1.41
N PRO A 78 0.74 -14.02 2.53
CA PRO A 78 2.08 -14.60 2.55
C PRO A 78 2.21 -15.82 1.64
N VAL A 79 3.37 -15.89 0.95
CA VAL A 79 3.84 -17.06 0.19
C VAL A 79 5.21 -17.42 0.73
N TYR A 80 5.34 -18.62 1.27
CA TYR A 80 6.50 -19.03 2.05
C TYR A 80 7.46 -19.84 1.20
N TRP A 81 8.71 -19.44 1.10
CA TRP A 81 9.72 -20.20 0.34
C TRP A 81 9.83 -21.64 0.82
N GLU A 82 9.77 -21.87 2.14
CA GLU A 82 9.85 -23.23 2.71
C GLU A 82 8.70 -24.16 2.27
N LEU A 83 7.54 -23.61 1.90
CA LEU A 83 6.41 -24.38 1.37
C LEU A 83 6.49 -24.52 -0.15
N ILE A 84 6.99 -23.50 -0.83
CA ILE A 84 7.13 -23.51 -2.30
C ILE A 84 8.27 -24.43 -2.77
N GLU A 85 9.37 -24.53 -2.03
CA GLU A 85 10.51 -25.39 -2.37
C GLU A 85 10.93 -26.23 -1.15
N PRO A 86 10.08 -27.18 -0.71
CA PRO A 86 10.34 -28.00 0.50
C PRO A 86 11.61 -28.84 0.40
N LYS A 87 11.98 -29.22 -0.82
CA LYS A 87 13.27 -29.83 -1.15
C LYS A 87 13.92 -29.08 -2.30
N GLU A 88 15.24 -29.01 -2.31
CA GLU A 88 15.98 -28.26 -3.33
C GLU A 88 15.60 -28.71 -4.75
N GLY A 89 15.02 -27.81 -5.53
CA GLY A 89 14.60 -28.01 -6.91
C GLY A 89 13.27 -28.73 -7.09
N GLU A 90 12.58 -29.10 -6.01
CA GLU A 90 11.22 -29.65 -6.05
C GLU A 90 10.23 -28.56 -5.60
N PHE A 91 9.36 -28.13 -6.53
CA PHE A 91 8.41 -27.04 -6.27
C PHE A 91 7.00 -27.55 -6.02
N ASP A 92 6.33 -26.98 -5.02
CA ASP A 92 4.92 -27.22 -4.70
C ASP A 92 4.17 -25.86 -4.66
N PHE A 93 3.24 -25.68 -5.56
CA PHE A 93 2.43 -24.46 -5.66
C PHE A 93 1.00 -24.63 -5.11
N SER A 94 0.72 -25.73 -4.42
CA SER A 94 -0.62 -26.04 -3.93
C SER A 94 -1.20 -24.95 -3.00
N SER A 95 -0.35 -24.31 -2.19
CA SER A 95 -0.74 -23.16 -1.36
C SER A 95 -1.11 -21.94 -2.19
N VAL A 96 -0.39 -21.66 -3.26
CA VAL A 96 -0.69 -20.54 -4.19
C VAL A 96 -1.98 -20.80 -4.97
N ASP A 97 -2.18 -22.04 -5.44
CA ASP A 97 -3.41 -22.45 -6.11
C ASP A 97 -4.62 -22.34 -5.19
N TYR A 98 -4.45 -22.66 -3.90
CA TYR A 98 -5.46 -22.42 -2.89
C TYR A 98 -5.82 -20.94 -2.79
N LEU A 99 -4.83 -20.06 -2.65
CA LEU A 99 -5.03 -18.61 -2.55
C LEU A 99 -5.76 -18.06 -3.77
N LEU A 100 -5.31 -18.40 -4.98
CA LEU A 100 -5.94 -17.98 -6.25
C LEU A 100 -7.40 -18.41 -6.33
N ARG A 101 -7.67 -19.69 -6.05
CA ARG A 101 -9.03 -20.26 -6.10
C ARG A 101 -9.96 -19.61 -5.08
N SER A 102 -9.47 -19.42 -3.84
CA SER A 102 -10.28 -18.87 -2.75
C SER A 102 -10.56 -17.37 -2.94
N ALA A 103 -9.59 -16.60 -3.41
CA ALA A 103 -9.78 -15.20 -3.74
C ALA A 103 -10.83 -15.03 -4.85
N ARG A 104 -10.72 -15.78 -5.94
CA ARG A 104 -11.68 -15.77 -7.06
C ARG A 104 -13.10 -16.17 -6.63
N ALA A 105 -13.20 -17.17 -5.77
CA ALA A 105 -14.50 -17.63 -5.27
C ALA A 105 -15.22 -16.58 -4.39
N ASN A 106 -14.48 -15.62 -3.84
CA ASN A 106 -15.00 -14.57 -2.97
C ASN A 106 -14.93 -13.16 -3.61
N ASP A 107 -14.70 -13.04 -4.91
CA ASP A 107 -14.58 -11.76 -5.60
C ASP A 107 -13.52 -10.84 -4.96
N LEU A 108 -12.35 -11.42 -4.68
CA LEU A 108 -11.19 -10.75 -4.08
C LEU A 108 -9.98 -10.86 -5.00
N HIS A 109 -9.15 -9.85 -4.97
CA HIS A 109 -7.80 -9.86 -5.55
C HIS A 109 -6.74 -10.19 -4.51
N LEU A 110 -5.52 -10.42 -4.96
CA LEU A 110 -4.37 -10.74 -4.13
C LEU A 110 -3.21 -9.77 -4.36
N VAL A 111 -2.51 -9.46 -3.30
CA VAL A 111 -1.11 -9.06 -3.32
C VAL A 111 -0.34 -10.17 -2.62
N LEU A 112 0.61 -10.80 -3.29
CA LEU A 112 1.37 -11.90 -2.70
C LEU A 112 2.64 -11.37 -2.03
N LEU A 113 2.92 -11.86 -0.83
CA LEU A 113 4.07 -11.45 -0.02
C LEU A 113 5.10 -12.58 -0.06
N TRP A 114 6.20 -12.41 -0.81
CA TRP A 114 7.26 -13.40 -0.88
C TRP A 114 8.10 -13.38 0.40
N PHE A 115 7.85 -14.33 1.29
CA PHE A 115 8.69 -14.59 2.44
C PHE A 115 9.84 -15.53 2.02
N GLY A 116 10.85 -14.90 1.41
CA GLY A 116 12.01 -15.55 0.81
C GLY A 116 13.19 -15.67 1.76
N THR A 117 14.28 -15.00 1.41
CA THR A 117 15.51 -15.01 2.23
C THR A 117 15.31 -14.26 3.54
N TRP A 118 14.50 -13.18 3.56
CA TRP A 118 14.28 -12.39 4.77
C TRP A 118 12.78 -12.16 5.07
N LYS A 119 12.42 -12.32 6.34
CA LYS A 119 11.15 -11.89 6.93
C LYS A 119 11.45 -11.25 8.28
N ASN A 120 11.03 -9.97 8.46
CA ASN A 120 11.38 -9.16 9.64
C ASN A 120 12.90 -9.22 9.94
N SER A 121 13.69 -9.00 8.89
CA SER A 121 15.16 -9.07 8.92
C SER A 121 15.78 -10.46 9.18
N MET A 122 14.98 -11.48 9.53
CA MET A 122 15.46 -12.83 9.86
C MET A 122 15.26 -13.79 8.68
N SER A 123 16.09 -14.85 8.61
CA SER A 123 16.00 -15.88 7.55
C SER A 123 15.17 -17.10 7.97
N CYS A 124 14.07 -16.86 8.69
CA CYS A 124 13.25 -17.90 9.34
C CYS A 124 12.33 -18.68 8.39
N TYR A 125 11.95 -18.11 7.23
CA TYR A 125 11.07 -18.78 6.25
C TYR A 125 11.84 -19.44 5.09
N THR A 126 13.17 -19.50 5.18
CA THR A 126 13.97 -20.27 4.23
C THR A 126 13.73 -21.77 4.43
N PRO A 127 13.75 -22.58 3.35
CA PRO A 127 13.54 -24.02 3.44
C PRO A 127 14.52 -24.72 4.39
N SER A 128 14.11 -25.89 4.91
CA SER A 128 14.97 -26.67 5.82
C SER A 128 16.33 -27.06 5.22
N TRP A 129 16.39 -27.32 3.90
CA TRP A 129 17.63 -27.61 3.21
C TRP A 129 18.58 -26.39 3.12
N VAL A 130 18.03 -25.16 3.15
CA VAL A 130 18.82 -23.91 3.27
C VAL A 130 19.36 -23.78 4.70
N LYS A 131 18.48 -23.93 5.71
CA LYS A 131 18.85 -23.84 7.14
C LYS A 131 19.93 -24.85 7.53
N GLN A 132 19.84 -26.07 7.03
CA GLN A 132 20.86 -27.11 7.24
C GLN A 132 22.21 -26.76 6.60
N GLY A 133 22.26 -25.86 5.63
CA GLY A 133 23.45 -25.33 5.00
C GLY A 133 23.98 -24.04 5.61
N PHE A 134 23.40 -23.53 6.69
CA PHE A 134 23.88 -22.32 7.36
C PHE A 134 25.30 -22.45 7.86
N GLY A 135 26.10 -21.39 7.68
CA GLY A 135 27.53 -21.36 8.05
C GLY A 135 28.45 -22.17 7.14
N SER A 136 27.91 -23.02 6.27
CA SER A 136 28.71 -23.80 5.28
C SER A 136 28.41 -23.31 3.84
N ARG A 137 27.32 -23.72 3.26
CA ARG A 137 26.89 -23.30 1.92
C ARG A 137 26.25 -21.92 1.91
N PHE A 138 25.43 -21.62 2.91
CA PHE A 138 24.74 -20.35 3.05
C PHE A 138 25.40 -19.51 4.14
N THR A 139 26.12 -18.47 3.69
CA THR A 139 26.84 -17.56 4.58
C THR A 139 25.87 -16.69 5.36
N LEU A 140 26.02 -16.63 6.68
CA LEU A 140 25.25 -15.77 7.56
C LEU A 140 25.96 -14.43 7.81
N ALA A 141 25.19 -13.41 8.16
CA ALA A 141 25.69 -12.11 8.55
C ALA A 141 26.47 -12.21 9.88
N GLN A 142 27.52 -11.42 10.02
CA GLN A 142 28.34 -11.37 11.22
C GLN A 142 28.38 -9.93 11.76
N SER A 143 28.29 -9.80 13.09
CA SER A 143 28.49 -8.53 13.79
C SER A 143 29.95 -8.07 13.70
N GLN A 144 30.23 -6.88 14.21
CA GLN A 144 31.58 -6.36 14.31
C GLN A 144 32.47 -7.21 15.22
N ASP A 145 31.89 -7.80 16.25
CA ASP A 145 32.62 -8.67 17.23
C ASP A 145 32.76 -10.10 16.74
N GLY A 146 32.20 -10.41 15.56
CA GLY A 146 32.30 -11.72 14.92
C GLY A 146 31.14 -12.67 15.25
N ASP A 147 30.15 -12.23 16.01
CA ASP A 147 28.98 -13.03 16.32
C ASP A 147 28.14 -13.27 15.06
N VAL A 148 27.67 -14.48 14.90
CA VAL A 148 26.87 -14.93 13.76
C VAL A 148 25.39 -14.72 14.09
N GLN A 149 24.66 -14.09 13.19
CA GLN A 149 23.22 -13.87 13.29
C GLN A 149 22.46 -14.87 12.39
N GLU A 150 21.23 -15.24 12.73
CA GLU A 150 20.37 -16.06 11.86
C GLU A 150 19.77 -15.20 10.72
N ILE A 151 20.64 -14.48 10.06
CA ILE A 151 20.35 -13.60 8.92
C ILE A 151 21.29 -14.03 7.79
N ILE A 152 20.77 -14.47 6.69
CA ILE A 152 21.59 -14.75 5.51
C ILE A 152 22.25 -13.45 5.05
N SER A 153 23.56 -13.50 4.83
CA SER A 153 24.35 -12.38 4.35
C SER A 153 23.88 -11.94 2.95
N ALA A 154 23.72 -10.63 2.75
CA ALA A 154 23.46 -10.05 1.43
C ALA A 154 24.58 -10.35 0.41
N PHE A 155 25.73 -10.82 0.86
CA PHE A 155 26.85 -11.24 0.03
C PHE A 155 26.87 -12.75 -0.27
N CYS A 156 25.87 -13.51 0.19
CA CYS A 156 25.76 -14.94 -0.06
C CYS A 156 25.23 -15.21 -1.48
N LYS A 157 26.13 -15.56 -2.40
CA LYS A 157 25.77 -15.83 -3.80
C LYS A 157 24.90 -17.08 -3.97
N GLU A 158 25.10 -18.08 -3.11
CA GLU A 158 24.33 -19.33 -3.17
C GLU A 158 22.87 -19.08 -2.77
N SER A 159 22.64 -18.25 -1.74
CA SER A 159 21.31 -17.83 -1.34
C SER A 159 20.63 -17.02 -2.45
N LEU A 160 21.29 -15.99 -2.98
CA LEU A 160 20.76 -15.18 -4.07
C LEU A 160 20.34 -16.03 -5.27
N LYS A 161 21.17 -17.01 -5.65
CA LYS A 161 20.87 -17.92 -6.77
C LYS A 161 19.65 -18.80 -6.48
N ALA A 162 19.57 -19.32 -5.26
CA ALA A 162 18.48 -20.20 -4.85
C ALA A 162 17.14 -19.43 -4.77
N ASP A 163 17.14 -18.27 -4.15
CA ASP A 163 15.98 -17.40 -4.02
C ASP A 163 15.48 -16.91 -5.39
N CYS A 164 16.37 -16.38 -6.24
CA CYS A 164 16.02 -16.01 -7.62
C CYS A 164 15.37 -17.17 -8.39
N LYS A 165 15.85 -18.42 -8.18
CA LYS A 165 15.28 -19.60 -8.83
C LYS A 165 13.88 -19.92 -8.31
N ALA A 166 13.70 -19.90 -6.98
CA ALA A 166 12.41 -20.17 -6.36
C ALA A 166 11.38 -19.10 -6.71
N PHE A 167 11.76 -17.83 -6.61
CA PHE A 167 10.87 -16.71 -6.97
C PHE A 167 10.52 -16.72 -8.46
N ALA A 168 11.48 -16.98 -9.36
CA ALA A 168 11.20 -17.14 -10.78
C ALA A 168 10.23 -18.31 -11.07
N ALA A 169 10.35 -19.43 -10.35
CA ALA A 169 9.43 -20.55 -10.48
C ALA A 169 8.01 -20.17 -10.03
N LEU A 170 7.86 -19.44 -8.91
CA LEU A 170 6.58 -18.88 -8.48
C LEU A 170 5.99 -17.95 -9.55
N MET A 171 6.76 -17.00 -10.05
CA MET A 171 6.28 -16.04 -11.05
C MET A 171 5.91 -16.70 -12.38
N LYS A 172 6.62 -17.76 -12.77
CA LYS A 172 6.24 -18.59 -13.94
C LYS A 172 4.89 -19.27 -13.69
N HIS A 173 4.69 -19.86 -12.51
CA HIS A 173 3.43 -20.50 -12.14
C HIS A 173 2.27 -19.50 -12.18
N LEU A 174 2.47 -18.29 -11.65
CA LEU A 174 1.47 -17.22 -11.71
C LEU A 174 1.15 -16.78 -13.14
N ARG A 175 2.17 -16.66 -14.01
CA ARG A 175 1.92 -16.38 -15.43
C ARG A 175 1.01 -17.45 -16.07
N GLU A 176 1.26 -18.71 -15.77
CA GLU A 176 0.52 -19.84 -16.33
C GLU A 176 -0.91 -19.98 -15.78
N SER A 177 -1.12 -19.54 -14.52
CA SER A 177 -2.40 -19.73 -13.80
C SER A 177 -3.25 -18.46 -13.65
N ASP A 178 -2.68 -17.26 -13.84
CA ASP A 178 -3.36 -16.00 -13.52
C ASP A 178 -3.24 -14.89 -14.57
N SER A 179 -2.41 -15.04 -15.61
CA SER A 179 -2.13 -13.95 -16.56
C SER A 179 -3.35 -13.45 -17.35
N GLU A 180 -4.39 -14.22 -17.47
CA GLU A 180 -5.64 -13.81 -18.11
C GLU A 180 -6.62 -13.17 -17.11
N THR A 181 -6.58 -13.61 -15.85
CA THR A 181 -7.55 -13.21 -14.82
C THR A 181 -7.12 -11.95 -14.09
N GLY A 182 -5.80 -11.78 -13.81
CA GLY A 182 -5.29 -10.67 -13.03
C GLY A 182 -5.77 -10.69 -11.57
N THR A 183 -5.91 -11.88 -10.99
CA THR A 183 -6.24 -12.02 -9.56
C THR A 183 -5.12 -11.45 -8.70
N VAL A 184 -3.86 -11.68 -9.08
CA VAL A 184 -2.67 -11.12 -8.41
C VAL A 184 -2.35 -9.75 -8.98
N LEU A 185 -2.49 -8.72 -8.15
CA LEU A 185 -2.27 -7.32 -8.53
C LEU A 185 -0.80 -6.90 -8.45
N MET A 186 -0.12 -7.34 -7.41
CA MET A 186 1.29 -7.01 -7.13
C MET A 186 1.95 -8.14 -6.35
N VAL A 187 3.29 -8.13 -6.33
CA VAL A 187 4.07 -9.04 -5.48
C VAL A 187 5.07 -8.22 -4.65
N GLN A 188 5.07 -8.45 -3.34
CA GLN A 188 6.11 -7.98 -2.44
C GLN A 188 7.33 -8.90 -2.56
N VAL A 189 8.52 -8.31 -2.72
CA VAL A 189 9.78 -9.03 -2.80
C VAL A 189 10.47 -8.98 -1.45
N GLU A 190 10.62 -10.12 -0.79
CA GLU A 190 11.05 -10.22 0.60
C GLU A 190 10.08 -9.52 1.57
N ASN A 191 10.43 -9.46 2.85
CA ASN A 191 9.64 -8.71 3.83
C ASN A 191 10.54 -8.01 4.85
N GLU A 192 10.34 -6.70 5.02
CA GLU A 192 11.00 -5.87 6.03
C GLU A 192 12.51 -6.16 6.12
N ILE A 193 13.19 -6.09 4.97
CA ILE A 193 14.63 -6.30 4.85
C ILE A 193 15.37 -5.30 5.74
N GLY A 194 16.30 -5.80 6.54
CA GLY A 194 17.15 -4.96 7.38
C GLY A 194 18.21 -5.76 8.13
N LEU A 195 19.19 -5.07 8.69
CA LEU A 195 20.19 -5.68 9.56
C LEU A 195 19.88 -5.33 11.02
N LEU A 196 19.84 -6.34 11.86
CA LEU A 196 19.63 -6.17 13.30
C LEU A 196 20.96 -6.03 14.04
N GLY A 197 21.02 -5.16 15.05
CA GLY A 197 22.17 -5.00 15.94
C GLY A 197 23.41 -4.36 15.32
N GLY A 198 23.30 -3.77 14.11
CA GLY A 198 24.41 -3.09 13.46
C GLY A 198 23.98 -2.34 12.21
N ALA A 199 24.84 -1.44 11.72
CA ALA A 199 24.59 -0.68 10.49
C ALA A 199 25.05 -1.43 9.23
N ARG A 200 26.02 -2.32 9.35
CA ARG A 200 26.48 -3.23 8.29
C ARG A 200 26.97 -4.56 8.85
N GLU A 201 27.05 -5.58 8.02
CA GLU A 201 27.68 -6.84 8.35
C GLU A 201 29.20 -6.78 8.16
N PHE A 202 29.93 -7.67 8.90
CA PHE A 202 31.38 -7.71 8.95
C PHE A 202 31.98 -9.04 8.48
N GLY A 203 31.19 -9.92 7.87
CA GLY A 203 31.67 -11.16 7.27
C GLY A 203 32.77 -10.93 6.23
N LYS A 204 33.56 -11.98 5.90
CA LYS A 204 34.71 -11.87 4.98
C LYS A 204 34.36 -11.19 3.65
N ALA A 205 33.21 -11.52 3.05
CA ALA A 205 32.80 -10.96 1.77
C ALA A 205 32.43 -9.48 1.91
N ALA A 206 31.69 -9.11 2.97
CA ALA A 206 31.35 -7.73 3.29
C ALA A 206 32.58 -6.87 3.54
N GLN A 207 33.52 -7.35 4.34
CA GLN A 207 34.79 -6.65 4.61
C GLN A 207 35.61 -6.44 3.33
N LYS A 208 35.67 -7.45 2.45
CA LYS A 208 36.34 -7.30 1.14
C LYS A 208 35.68 -6.26 0.28
N ALA A 209 34.32 -6.24 0.24
CA ALA A 209 33.55 -5.27 -0.51
C ALA A 209 33.70 -3.85 0.07
N TRP A 210 33.69 -3.71 1.39
CA TRP A 210 33.93 -2.44 2.09
C TRP A 210 35.29 -1.84 1.71
N LYS A 211 36.38 -2.63 1.83
CA LYS A 211 37.72 -2.20 1.49
C LYS A 211 37.89 -1.82 0.01
N LYS A 212 37.14 -2.46 -0.89
CA LYS A 212 37.18 -2.18 -2.32
C LYS A 212 36.39 -0.91 -2.68
N GLY A 213 35.36 -0.62 -1.91
CA GLY A 213 34.52 0.58 -2.11
C GLY A 213 35.27 1.85 -1.72
N LYS A 214 34.90 2.98 -2.35
CA LYS A 214 35.47 4.29 -2.02
C LYS A 214 34.50 5.03 -1.09
N TRP A 215 34.30 4.52 0.12
CA TRP A 215 33.42 5.14 1.11
C TRP A 215 34.09 6.38 1.69
N LYS A 216 33.31 7.45 1.88
CA LYS A 216 33.85 8.76 2.28
C LYS A 216 34.28 8.81 3.75
N SER A 217 33.67 7.97 4.59
CA SER A 217 33.96 7.85 6.02
C SER A 217 33.56 6.46 6.54
N ASP A 218 33.88 6.15 7.79
CA ASP A 218 33.48 4.93 8.50
C ASP A 218 32.42 5.23 9.59
N ASP A 219 31.68 6.33 9.46
CA ASP A 219 30.56 6.61 10.34
C ASP A 219 29.38 5.66 10.12
N ILE A 220 28.52 5.56 11.11
CA ILE A 220 27.42 4.59 11.13
C ILE A 220 26.44 4.75 9.96
N TYR A 221 26.22 5.97 9.48
CA TYR A 221 25.31 6.22 8.35
C TYR A 221 25.95 5.84 7.01
N THR A 222 27.26 6.05 6.85
CA THR A 222 28.01 5.54 5.69
C THR A 222 28.04 4.02 5.67
N GLN A 223 28.15 3.37 6.83
CA GLN A 223 28.05 1.92 6.97
C GLN A 223 26.66 1.41 6.58
N GLU A 224 25.60 2.08 7.00
CA GLU A 224 24.23 1.74 6.63
C GLU A 224 24.00 1.87 5.12
N ARG A 225 24.46 2.94 4.49
CA ARG A 225 24.37 3.13 3.02
C ARG A 225 25.10 2.04 2.23
N PHE A 226 26.26 1.59 2.77
CA PHE A 226 26.96 0.43 2.20
C PHE A 226 26.08 -0.83 2.25
N GLN A 227 25.52 -1.15 3.39
CA GLN A 227 24.68 -2.34 3.55
C GLN A 227 23.43 -2.25 2.66
N ALA A 228 22.78 -1.08 2.61
CA ALA A 228 21.61 -0.83 1.77
C ALA A 228 21.89 -1.09 0.27
N THR A 229 23.10 -0.73 -0.21
CA THR A 229 23.52 -1.01 -1.58
C THR A 229 23.46 -2.53 -1.89
N TYR A 230 23.85 -3.36 -0.96
CA TYR A 230 23.89 -4.82 -1.18
C TYR A 230 22.53 -5.49 -0.96
N TYR A 231 21.74 -5.01 0.00
CA TYR A 231 20.35 -5.45 0.14
C TYR A 231 19.52 -5.08 -1.09
N ALA A 232 19.63 -3.85 -1.58
CA ALA A 232 18.94 -3.41 -2.79
C ALA A 232 19.34 -4.23 -4.03
N ARG A 233 20.64 -4.53 -4.19
CA ARG A 233 21.11 -5.40 -5.29
C ARG A 233 20.56 -6.81 -5.20
N TYR A 234 20.47 -7.35 -3.99
CA TYR A 234 19.92 -8.69 -3.77
C TYR A 234 18.42 -8.71 -4.13
N ALA A 235 17.60 -7.89 -3.47
CA ALA A 235 16.17 -7.84 -3.72
C ALA A 235 15.85 -7.45 -5.18
N GLY A 236 16.63 -6.52 -5.76
CA GLY A 236 16.53 -6.15 -7.16
C GLY A 236 16.83 -7.30 -8.14
N ALA A 237 17.75 -8.20 -7.79
CA ALA A 237 18.04 -9.38 -8.59
C ALA A 237 16.93 -10.42 -8.49
N VAL A 238 16.33 -10.61 -7.31
CA VAL A 238 15.14 -11.47 -7.10
C VAL A 238 13.96 -10.93 -7.91
N ALA A 239 13.64 -9.63 -7.77
CA ALA A 239 12.59 -8.97 -8.53
C ALA A 239 12.81 -9.11 -10.06
N LYS A 240 14.05 -8.89 -10.52
CA LYS A 240 14.40 -9.03 -11.95
C LYS A 240 14.18 -10.45 -12.45
N ALA A 241 14.54 -11.47 -11.67
CA ALA A 241 14.32 -12.87 -12.02
C ALA A 241 12.83 -13.19 -12.13
N GLY A 242 12.02 -12.70 -11.21
CA GLY A 242 10.56 -12.85 -11.27
C GLY A 242 9.92 -12.12 -12.44
N LYS A 243 10.28 -10.85 -12.68
CA LYS A 243 9.75 -10.06 -13.81
C LYS A 243 10.11 -10.64 -15.18
N ALA A 244 11.22 -11.37 -15.28
CA ALA A 244 11.58 -12.07 -16.51
C ALA A 244 10.58 -13.19 -16.88
N GLU A 245 9.92 -13.75 -15.87
CA GLU A 245 8.86 -14.76 -16.06
C GLU A 245 7.47 -14.13 -16.18
N TYR A 246 7.12 -13.20 -15.27
CA TYR A 246 5.83 -12.51 -15.27
C TYR A 246 6.00 -11.08 -14.78
N ASN A 247 5.86 -10.11 -15.69
CA ASN A 247 6.14 -8.71 -15.42
C ASN A 247 4.93 -7.96 -14.85
N ILE A 248 4.51 -8.28 -13.65
CA ILE A 248 3.53 -7.48 -12.89
C ILE A 248 4.23 -6.54 -11.90
N PRO A 249 3.54 -5.54 -11.33
CA PRO A 249 4.12 -4.63 -10.35
C PRO A 249 4.72 -5.34 -9.14
N MET A 250 5.91 -4.89 -8.72
CA MET A 250 6.61 -5.44 -7.56
C MET A 250 7.03 -4.32 -6.62
N TYR A 251 6.96 -4.58 -5.31
CA TYR A 251 7.39 -3.63 -4.30
C TYR A 251 8.22 -4.30 -3.19
N VAL A 252 8.88 -3.48 -2.41
CA VAL A 252 9.47 -3.86 -1.12
C VAL A 252 8.82 -3.05 -0.01
N ASN A 253 8.61 -3.68 1.15
CA ASN A 253 8.12 -3.00 2.34
C ASN A 253 9.26 -2.76 3.33
N THR A 254 9.01 -1.88 4.29
CA THR A 254 10.03 -1.49 5.26
C THR A 254 9.47 -1.30 6.66
N ALA A 255 10.10 -1.97 7.64
CA ALA A 255 10.02 -1.56 9.03
C ALA A 255 10.69 -0.19 9.19
N LEU A 256 9.96 0.78 9.75
CA LEU A 256 10.42 2.16 9.80
C LEU A 256 11.62 2.35 10.74
N ASN A 257 12.44 3.37 10.43
CA ASN A 257 13.48 3.86 11.32
C ASN A 257 12.87 4.75 12.41
N SER A 258 12.42 4.18 13.51
CA SER A 258 11.76 4.90 14.62
C SER A 258 12.50 6.17 15.00
N ARG A 259 11.75 7.26 15.28
CA ARG A 259 12.29 8.60 15.56
C ARG A 259 13.34 8.60 16.66
N GLY A 260 14.46 9.30 16.43
CA GLY A 260 15.55 9.46 17.39
C GLY A 260 16.49 8.25 17.51
N ARG A 261 16.24 7.17 16.78
CA ARG A 261 17.11 5.99 16.74
C ARG A 261 18.19 6.10 15.67
N LYS A 262 19.27 5.34 15.86
CA LYS A 262 20.42 5.24 14.95
C LYS A 262 20.42 3.89 14.24
N PRO A 263 21.13 3.76 13.08
CA PRO A 263 21.32 2.48 12.41
C PRO A 263 21.81 1.39 13.38
N GLY A 264 21.13 0.24 13.39
CA GLY A 264 21.34 -0.86 14.33
C GLY A 264 20.44 -0.86 15.56
N GLU A 265 19.78 0.27 15.88
CA GLU A 265 18.69 0.37 16.87
C GLU A 265 17.32 0.14 16.24
N TYR A 266 17.27 0.06 14.93
CA TYR A 266 16.16 -0.35 14.07
C TYR A 266 16.72 -1.31 13.00
N PRO A 267 15.89 -2.03 12.23
CA PRO A 267 16.33 -2.83 11.08
C PRO A 267 17.03 -1.94 10.05
N ALA A 268 18.37 -1.87 10.12
CA ALA A 268 19.17 -0.92 9.34
C ALA A 268 19.30 -1.34 7.88
N ALA A 269 19.48 -0.36 7.00
CA ALA A 269 19.77 -0.55 5.58
C ALA A 269 18.63 -1.14 4.74
N GLY A 270 17.42 -1.30 5.30
CA GLY A 270 16.21 -1.61 4.56
C GLY A 270 15.81 -0.48 3.59
N PRO A 271 14.67 -0.60 2.89
CA PRO A 271 14.18 0.42 1.97
C PRO A 271 13.59 1.64 2.69
N LEU A 272 14.39 2.23 3.58
CA LEU A 272 14.04 3.37 4.42
C LEU A 272 14.00 4.69 3.63
N ASP A 273 13.25 5.67 4.12
CA ASP A 273 13.04 6.96 3.46
C ASP A 273 14.35 7.68 3.10
N HIS A 274 15.36 7.66 3.97
CA HIS A 274 16.67 8.28 3.76
C HIS A 274 17.63 7.44 2.89
N LEU A 275 17.25 6.23 2.50
CA LEU A 275 18.01 5.31 1.65
C LEU A 275 17.33 5.06 0.29
N MET A 276 16.20 5.70 0.00
CA MET A 276 15.45 5.49 -1.24
C MET A 276 16.29 5.75 -2.49
N ASP A 277 17.22 6.70 -2.45
CA ASP A 277 18.13 6.99 -3.55
C ASP A 277 18.97 5.77 -3.94
N ILE A 278 19.45 5.02 -2.95
CA ILE A 278 20.21 3.79 -3.14
C ILE A 278 19.30 2.67 -3.67
N TRP A 279 18.17 2.45 -3.00
CA TRP A 279 17.26 1.38 -3.37
C TRP A 279 16.73 1.54 -4.80
N LYS A 280 16.36 2.75 -5.22
CA LYS A 280 15.91 3.01 -6.59
C LYS A 280 17.05 2.87 -7.63
N ALA A 281 18.27 3.26 -7.28
CA ALA A 281 19.41 3.12 -8.18
C ALA A 281 19.87 1.66 -8.37
N GLU A 282 19.88 0.87 -7.29
CA GLU A 282 20.45 -0.47 -7.28
C GLU A 282 19.40 -1.58 -7.54
N ALA A 283 18.11 -1.29 -7.36
CA ALA A 283 17.00 -2.22 -7.56
C ALA A 283 15.95 -1.70 -8.55
N PRO A 284 16.31 -1.36 -9.79
CA PRO A 284 15.38 -0.75 -10.75
C PRO A 284 14.24 -1.68 -11.21
N ALA A 285 14.27 -2.96 -10.86
CA ALA A 285 13.18 -3.90 -11.10
C ALA A 285 12.05 -3.80 -10.05
N ILE A 286 12.28 -3.08 -8.94
CA ILE A 286 11.29 -2.80 -7.92
C ILE A 286 10.59 -1.49 -8.27
N ASP A 287 9.27 -1.50 -8.38
CA ASP A 287 8.47 -0.37 -8.82
C ASP A 287 8.18 0.60 -7.67
N LEU A 288 7.93 0.08 -6.45
CA LEU A 288 7.51 0.86 -5.30
C LEU A 288 8.30 0.49 -4.04
N ILE A 289 8.44 1.48 -3.16
CA ILE A 289 8.93 1.31 -1.80
C ILE A 289 7.81 1.74 -0.86
N SER A 290 7.39 0.83 0.02
CA SER A 290 6.14 0.94 0.79
C SER A 290 6.41 0.88 2.30
N PRO A 291 5.80 1.77 3.11
CA PRO A 291 6.02 1.79 4.55
C PRO A 291 5.05 0.87 5.30
N ASP A 292 5.55 0.16 6.31
CA ASP A 292 4.74 -0.54 7.31
C ASP A 292 4.58 0.37 8.53
N ILE A 293 3.35 0.81 8.78
CA ILE A 293 3.08 1.91 9.70
C ILE A 293 2.71 1.39 11.09
N TYR A 294 3.70 1.33 11.98
CA TYR A 294 3.53 0.97 13.39
C TYR A 294 3.89 2.11 14.35
N ASP A 295 4.70 3.06 13.90
CA ASP A 295 5.12 4.22 14.67
C ASP A 295 4.03 5.32 14.69
N PRO A 296 3.96 6.13 15.76
CA PRO A 296 3.09 7.30 15.77
C PRO A 296 3.53 8.37 14.75
N GLY A 297 2.62 9.26 14.38
CA GLY A 297 2.87 10.30 13.39
C GLY A 297 2.60 9.82 11.96
N PHE A 298 1.47 9.15 11.77
CA PHE A 298 1.02 8.63 10.48
C PHE A 298 1.18 9.62 9.31
N PRO A 299 0.74 10.91 9.40
CA PRO A 299 0.87 11.84 8.28
C PRO A 299 2.30 12.09 7.84
N ASP A 300 3.22 12.20 8.81
CA ASP A 300 4.63 12.47 8.55
C ASP A 300 5.31 11.26 7.86
N TRP A 301 4.96 10.04 8.30
CA TRP A 301 5.52 8.84 7.71
C TRP A 301 5.07 8.65 6.27
N ILE A 302 3.77 8.73 5.99
CA ILE A 302 3.29 8.51 4.62
C ILE A 302 3.76 9.62 3.66
N ALA A 303 3.95 10.86 4.14
CA ALA A 303 4.50 11.94 3.32
C ALA A 303 5.93 11.65 2.81
N LYS A 304 6.76 10.95 3.59
CA LYS A 304 8.13 10.57 3.19
C LYS A 304 8.15 9.54 2.05
N TYR A 305 7.11 8.70 1.97
CA TYR A 305 6.98 7.66 0.94
C TYR A 305 6.09 8.09 -0.24
N SER A 306 5.40 9.22 -0.13
CA SER A 306 4.61 9.84 -1.19
C SER A 306 5.46 10.84 -1.96
N ARG A 307 6.13 10.40 -3.02
CA ARG A 307 7.10 11.19 -3.79
C ARG A 307 6.79 11.13 -5.27
N GLU A 308 7.31 12.08 -6.04
CA GLU A 308 7.18 12.08 -7.51
C GLU A 308 7.72 10.78 -8.16
N ASP A 309 8.78 10.21 -7.57
CA ASP A 309 9.42 8.98 -8.01
C ASP A 309 8.94 7.72 -7.24
N ASN A 310 7.97 7.86 -6.33
CA ASN A 310 7.45 6.75 -5.52
C ASN A 310 5.99 6.99 -5.12
N GLN A 311 5.05 6.33 -5.80
CA GLN A 311 3.64 6.39 -5.41
C GLN A 311 3.41 5.67 -4.08
N LEU A 312 2.64 6.28 -3.20
CA LEU A 312 2.31 5.69 -1.90
C LEU A 312 1.43 4.45 -2.07
N PHE A 313 1.87 3.35 -1.48
CA PHE A 313 1.08 2.18 -1.15
C PHE A 313 1.33 1.84 0.32
N ILE A 314 0.28 1.57 1.09
CA ILE A 314 0.37 1.18 2.50
C ILE A 314 0.00 -0.30 2.60
N PRO A 315 0.99 -1.22 2.47
CA PRO A 315 0.74 -2.65 2.50
C PRO A 315 0.42 -3.13 3.91
N GLU A 316 0.97 -2.45 4.93
CA GLU A 316 0.84 -2.87 6.31
C GLU A 316 0.68 -1.65 7.23
N ILE A 317 -0.37 -1.67 8.06
CA ILE A 317 -0.56 -0.69 9.14
C ILE A 317 -1.15 -1.37 10.36
N ARG A 318 -0.69 -0.93 11.55
CA ARG A 318 -1.24 -1.42 12.83
C ARG A 318 -2.76 -1.25 12.88
N GLN A 319 -3.47 -2.28 13.35
CA GLN A 319 -4.91 -2.17 13.64
C GLN A 319 -5.17 -1.05 14.64
N SER A 320 -6.06 -0.14 14.26
CA SER A 320 -6.48 1.00 15.08
C SER A 320 -7.85 1.49 14.62
N ARG A 321 -8.65 2.03 15.53
CA ARG A 321 -9.90 2.74 15.19
C ARG A 321 -9.64 3.94 14.27
N ASP A 322 -8.45 4.54 14.34
CA ASP A 322 -8.07 5.70 13.54
C ASP A 322 -7.86 5.35 12.06
N ASN A 323 -7.70 4.07 11.71
CA ASN A 323 -7.60 3.63 10.33
C ASN A 323 -8.85 4.00 9.52
N CYS A 324 -10.01 4.15 10.18
CA CYS A 324 -11.23 4.64 9.56
C CYS A 324 -11.07 6.06 8.98
N ALA A 325 -10.32 6.94 9.64
CA ALA A 325 -10.01 8.28 9.14
C ALA A 325 -8.78 8.27 8.21
N ARG A 326 -7.75 7.50 8.56
CA ARG A 326 -6.48 7.44 7.83
C ARG A 326 -6.61 7.01 6.39
N VAL A 327 -7.53 6.10 6.07
CA VAL A 327 -7.76 5.66 4.68
C VAL A 327 -8.28 6.81 3.82
N PHE A 328 -9.21 7.64 4.31
CA PHE A 328 -9.70 8.81 3.58
C PHE A 328 -8.56 9.81 3.31
N TYR A 329 -7.73 10.05 4.31
CA TYR A 329 -6.59 10.94 4.18
C TYR A 329 -5.54 10.41 3.19
N ALA A 330 -5.17 9.13 3.28
CA ALA A 330 -4.20 8.52 2.38
C ALA A 330 -4.65 8.56 0.92
N LEU A 331 -5.92 8.20 0.65
CA LEU A 331 -6.50 8.26 -0.70
C LEU A 331 -6.69 9.69 -1.19
N GLY A 332 -7.08 10.61 -0.31
CA GLY A 332 -7.38 12.01 -0.65
C GLY A 332 -6.12 12.85 -0.83
N ARG A 333 -5.20 12.82 0.13
CA ARG A 333 -4.03 13.70 0.13
C ARG A 333 -2.88 13.19 -0.71
N HIS A 334 -2.71 11.86 -0.77
CA HIS A 334 -1.53 11.22 -1.35
C HIS A 334 -1.84 10.36 -2.58
N SER A 335 -3.12 10.29 -2.99
CA SER A 335 -3.57 9.40 -4.07
C SER A 335 -3.02 7.98 -3.90
N ALA A 336 -3.03 7.46 -2.66
CA ALA A 336 -2.46 6.17 -2.34
C ALA A 336 -3.06 5.07 -3.23
N LEU A 337 -2.22 4.12 -3.67
CA LEU A 337 -2.66 2.95 -4.44
C LEU A 337 -3.53 2.01 -3.61
N GLY A 338 -3.39 2.06 -2.29
CA GLY A 338 -4.17 1.26 -1.38
C GLY A 338 -3.76 1.42 0.08
N PHE A 339 -4.56 0.79 0.93
CA PHE A 339 -4.44 0.83 2.39
C PHE A 339 -4.79 -0.55 2.95
N SER A 340 -3.94 -1.12 3.84
CA SER A 340 -4.08 -2.51 4.27
C SER A 340 -3.74 -2.69 5.76
N PRO A 341 -4.73 -2.76 6.65
CA PRO A 341 -4.48 -3.11 8.04
C PRO A 341 -3.93 -4.55 8.17
N PHE A 342 -2.94 -4.72 9.08
CA PHE A 342 -2.32 -6.02 9.38
C PHE A 342 -3.23 -6.91 10.20
N SER A 343 -3.12 -8.25 10.01
CA SER A 343 -3.86 -9.26 10.75
C SER A 343 -5.39 -9.11 10.61
N ILE A 344 -5.81 -8.76 9.39
CA ILE A 344 -7.21 -8.44 9.07
C ILE A 344 -8.16 -9.63 9.26
N ASP A 345 -7.65 -10.85 9.12
CA ASP A 345 -8.36 -12.10 9.35
C ASP A 345 -8.66 -12.39 10.81
N ASN A 346 -8.03 -11.66 11.74
CA ASN A 346 -8.30 -11.74 13.18
C ASN A 346 -9.23 -10.61 13.66
N ASP A 347 -9.12 -9.42 13.11
CA ASP A 347 -9.99 -8.28 13.43
C ASP A 347 -10.09 -7.30 12.25
N SER A 348 -11.27 -7.19 11.67
CA SER A 348 -11.57 -6.21 10.61
C SER A 348 -12.44 -5.05 11.10
N ALA A 349 -12.96 -5.09 12.32
CA ALA A 349 -13.98 -4.17 12.82
C ALA A 349 -13.62 -2.67 12.67
N PRO A 350 -12.39 -2.23 12.93
CA PRO A 350 -12.03 -0.82 12.85
C PRO A 350 -12.20 -0.17 11.46
N ILE A 351 -12.02 -0.96 10.38
CA ILE A 351 -12.00 -0.40 9.01
C ILE A 351 -13.31 -0.61 8.24
N VAL A 352 -14.18 -1.50 8.68
CA VAL A 352 -15.38 -1.95 7.94
C VAL A 352 -16.25 -0.79 7.44
N LYS A 353 -16.55 0.19 8.31
CA LYS A 353 -17.42 1.32 7.93
C LYS A 353 -16.83 2.13 6.78
N ALA A 354 -15.52 2.43 6.85
CA ALA A 354 -14.84 3.19 5.82
C ALA A 354 -14.74 2.41 4.50
N TYR A 355 -14.40 1.11 4.56
CA TYR A 355 -14.26 0.30 3.36
C TYR A 355 -15.59 0.10 2.64
N LYS A 356 -16.67 -0.17 3.38
CA LYS A 356 -18.02 -0.30 2.77
C LYS A 356 -18.46 0.98 2.08
N LEU A 357 -18.20 2.15 2.67
CA LEU A 357 -18.50 3.41 1.99
C LEU A 357 -17.59 3.60 0.76
N LEU A 358 -16.28 3.39 0.92
CA LEU A 358 -15.31 3.65 -0.15
C LEU A 358 -15.51 2.73 -1.36
N ASP A 359 -15.90 1.46 -1.17
CA ASP A 359 -16.11 0.48 -2.24
C ASP A 359 -17.02 1.04 -3.34
N ASP A 360 -18.11 1.68 -2.94
CA ASP A 360 -19.08 2.31 -3.85
C ASP A 360 -18.52 3.52 -4.63
N PHE A 361 -17.47 4.18 -4.10
CA PHE A 361 -16.89 5.39 -4.69
C PHE A 361 -15.54 5.19 -5.37
N LEU A 362 -14.93 3.99 -5.31
CA LEU A 362 -13.59 3.75 -5.84
C LEU A 362 -13.41 4.15 -7.31
N PRO A 363 -14.34 3.82 -8.25
CA PRO A 363 -14.18 4.22 -9.64
C PRO A 363 -14.18 5.76 -9.82
N LEU A 364 -14.98 6.47 -9.03
CA LEU A 364 -15.02 7.93 -9.03
C LEU A 364 -13.70 8.50 -8.45
N ILE A 365 -13.28 8.01 -7.29
CA ILE A 365 -12.03 8.45 -6.64
C ILE A 365 -10.85 8.25 -7.59
N ALA A 366 -10.69 7.06 -8.16
CA ALA A 366 -9.58 6.73 -9.05
C ALA A 366 -9.55 7.63 -10.29
N ARG A 367 -10.70 7.87 -10.94
CA ARG A 367 -10.79 8.79 -12.07
C ARG A 367 -10.40 10.21 -11.67
N LYS A 368 -10.91 10.71 -10.54
CA LYS A 368 -10.65 12.08 -10.07
C LYS A 368 -9.22 12.26 -9.53
N GLN A 369 -8.57 11.22 -9.01
CA GLN A 369 -7.13 11.24 -8.72
C GLN A 369 -6.30 11.45 -9.99
N ALA A 370 -6.65 10.80 -11.10
CA ALA A 370 -5.99 11.02 -12.39
C ALA A 370 -6.14 12.45 -12.92
N GLU A 371 -7.22 13.13 -12.56
CA GLU A 371 -7.49 14.54 -12.90
C GLU A 371 -6.82 15.53 -11.93
N GLY A 372 -6.25 15.08 -10.81
CA GLY A 372 -5.73 15.95 -9.73
C GLY A 372 -6.83 16.68 -8.95
N LYS A 373 -8.01 16.11 -8.88
CA LYS A 373 -9.21 16.70 -8.28
C LYS A 373 -9.65 16.02 -6.98
N VAL A 374 -8.71 15.34 -6.30
CA VAL A 374 -8.97 14.71 -5.00
C VAL A 374 -8.05 15.32 -3.95
N TYR A 375 -8.61 15.64 -2.80
CA TYR A 375 -7.92 16.30 -1.70
C TYR A 375 -8.17 15.55 -0.40
N GLY A 376 -7.29 15.73 0.61
CA GLY A 376 -7.44 15.08 1.90
C GLY A 376 -7.01 15.99 3.05
N VAL A 377 -7.77 15.94 4.14
CA VAL A 377 -7.43 16.56 5.42
C VAL A 377 -7.56 15.54 6.53
N LEU A 378 -6.72 15.68 7.55
CA LEU A 378 -6.72 14.85 8.76
C LEU A 378 -6.66 15.77 9.98
N THR A 379 -7.43 15.43 11.01
CA THR A 379 -7.49 16.17 12.28
C THR A 379 -7.46 15.19 13.45
N ASP A 380 -6.90 15.62 14.56
CA ASP A 380 -6.85 14.89 15.84
C ASP A 380 -6.94 15.86 17.03
N LYS A 381 -6.72 15.37 18.25
CA LYS A 381 -6.73 16.22 19.44
C LYS A 381 -5.54 17.21 19.51
N ASP A 382 -4.40 16.85 18.91
CA ASP A 382 -3.18 17.68 18.94
C ASP A 382 -3.14 18.64 17.74
N HIS A 383 -3.80 18.27 16.64
CA HIS A 383 -4.01 19.06 15.41
C HIS A 383 -5.52 19.12 15.10
N PRO A 384 -6.31 19.86 15.91
CA PRO A 384 -7.78 19.80 15.80
C PRO A 384 -8.34 20.52 14.60
N GLN A 385 -7.49 21.18 13.80
CA GLN A 385 -7.88 21.97 12.63
C GLN A 385 -6.86 21.76 11.49
N ALA A 386 -7.39 21.69 10.25
CA ALA A 386 -6.64 21.73 9.01
C ALA A 386 -7.32 22.68 8.02
N GLU A 387 -6.55 23.29 7.13
CA GLU A 387 -7.06 24.28 6.15
C GLU A 387 -6.73 23.82 4.74
N ILE A 388 -7.64 24.12 3.80
CA ILE A 388 -7.43 23.81 2.39
C ILE A 388 -8.24 24.76 1.50
N ASP A 389 -7.63 25.19 0.40
CA ASP A 389 -8.27 25.99 -0.65
C ASP A 389 -8.68 25.13 -1.85
N ILE A 390 -9.96 25.15 -2.19
CA ILE A 390 -10.49 24.42 -3.36
C ILE A 390 -11.46 25.32 -4.11
N LYS A 391 -11.21 25.57 -5.40
CA LYS A 391 -12.10 26.36 -6.29
C LYS A 391 -12.45 27.76 -5.75
N GLY A 392 -11.50 28.43 -5.10
CA GLY A 392 -11.72 29.77 -4.54
C GLY A 392 -12.51 29.81 -3.23
N VAL A 393 -12.75 28.65 -2.64
CA VAL A 393 -13.31 28.50 -1.29
C VAL A 393 -12.20 28.02 -0.35
N HIS A 394 -11.99 28.74 0.72
CA HIS A 394 -11.12 28.37 1.83
C HIS A 394 -11.92 27.57 2.86
N PHE A 395 -11.56 26.33 3.05
CA PHE A 395 -12.18 25.44 4.03
C PHE A 395 -11.33 25.38 5.30
N THR A 396 -11.97 25.66 6.44
CA THR A 396 -11.43 25.34 7.77
C THR A 396 -12.10 24.06 8.24
N CYS A 397 -11.36 22.95 8.16
CA CYS A 397 -11.81 21.62 8.59
C CYS A 397 -11.37 21.38 10.03
N ARG A 398 -12.30 21.02 10.91
CA ARG A 398 -12.01 20.76 12.33
C ARG A 398 -12.49 19.38 12.73
N HIS A 399 -11.81 18.80 13.75
CA HIS A 399 -12.30 17.58 14.37
C HIS A 399 -13.67 17.82 15.01
N ASP A 400 -14.62 16.88 14.83
CA ASP A 400 -15.98 17.02 15.34
C ASP A 400 -16.04 17.23 16.86
N GLY A 401 -15.10 16.67 17.62
CA GLY A 401 -14.94 16.89 19.05
C GLY A 401 -14.75 18.35 19.48
N THR A 402 -14.41 19.26 18.56
CA THR A 402 -14.37 20.71 18.84
C THR A 402 -15.74 21.33 19.03
N ILE A 403 -16.81 20.65 18.60
CA ILE A 403 -18.19 21.12 18.71
C ILE A 403 -18.74 20.78 20.09
N SER A 404 -19.33 21.75 20.76
CA SER A 404 -19.78 21.63 22.17
C SER A 404 -20.83 20.55 22.42
N TRP A 405 -21.61 20.18 21.41
CA TRP A 405 -22.61 19.10 21.52
C TRP A 405 -22.12 17.73 21.01
N CYS A 406 -20.84 17.63 20.58
CA CYS A 406 -20.27 16.33 20.25
C CYS A 406 -20.13 15.49 21.54
N PRO A 407 -20.51 14.19 21.51
CA PRO A 407 -20.47 13.34 22.71
C PRO A 407 -19.09 13.27 23.39
N VAL A 408 -18.00 13.42 22.62
CA VAL A 408 -16.63 13.36 23.11
C VAL A 408 -15.99 14.75 23.33
N HIS A 409 -16.76 15.84 23.24
CA HIS A 409 -16.22 17.20 23.35
C HIS A 409 -15.35 17.43 24.60
N ASN A 410 -15.82 16.97 25.75
CA ASN A 410 -15.14 17.12 27.04
C ASN A 410 -14.09 16.02 27.35
N SER A 411 -13.78 15.16 26.38
CA SER A 411 -12.87 14.03 26.52
C SER A 411 -11.95 13.92 25.30
N PRO A 412 -11.01 14.89 25.10
CA PRO A 412 -10.15 14.92 23.90
C PRO A 412 -9.30 13.66 23.73
N GLU A 413 -8.98 12.94 24.80
CA GLU A 413 -8.30 11.64 24.77
C GLU A 413 -9.11 10.55 24.04
N ASN A 414 -10.41 10.75 23.88
CA ASN A 414 -11.32 9.82 23.19
C ASN A 414 -11.68 10.24 21.76
N TRP A 415 -11.18 11.37 21.27
CA TRP A 415 -11.52 11.87 19.92
C TRP A 415 -11.15 10.87 18.82
N GLY A 416 -9.92 10.31 18.88
CA GLY A 416 -9.34 9.62 17.74
C GLY A 416 -8.99 10.60 16.61
N GLU A 417 -8.93 10.10 15.39
CA GLU A 417 -8.69 10.92 14.20
C GLU A 417 -9.98 11.16 13.42
N GLY A 418 -10.11 12.36 12.82
CA GLY A 418 -11.17 12.73 11.88
C GLY A 418 -10.58 13.10 10.53
N ALA A 419 -11.27 12.79 9.44
CA ALA A 419 -10.77 13.08 8.10
C ALA A 419 -11.87 13.39 7.10
N PHE A 420 -11.52 14.19 6.09
CA PHE A 420 -12.24 14.26 4.82
C PHE A 420 -11.34 13.85 3.66
N LEU A 421 -11.89 13.05 2.74
CA LEU A 421 -11.52 12.96 1.35
C LEU A 421 -12.51 13.84 0.58
N ILE A 422 -12.00 14.82 -0.18
CA ILE A 422 -12.82 15.80 -0.89
C ILE A 422 -12.58 15.63 -2.39
N ILE A 423 -13.65 15.55 -3.16
CA ILE A 423 -13.61 15.39 -4.61
C ILE A 423 -14.21 16.61 -5.28
N ASP A 424 -13.47 17.25 -6.18
CA ASP A 424 -14.02 18.29 -7.07
C ASP A 424 -14.85 17.63 -8.17
N MET A 425 -16.16 17.83 -8.08
CA MET A 425 -17.18 17.34 -9.02
C MET A 425 -17.50 18.35 -10.12
N ASP A 426 -16.57 19.23 -10.44
CA ASP A 426 -16.72 20.31 -11.42
C ASP A 426 -17.93 21.21 -11.10
N GLU A 427 -18.89 21.33 -11.99
CA GLU A 427 -20.08 22.17 -11.80
C GLU A 427 -21.09 21.57 -10.80
N GLU A 428 -20.96 20.29 -10.48
CA GLU A 428 -21.87 19.62 -9.55
C GLU A 428 -21.60 19.95 -8.08
N GLY A 429 -20.42 20.49 -7.75
CA GLY A 429 -20.04 20.88 -6.39
C GLY A 429 -18.80 20.17 -5.87
N LEU A 430 -18.73 19.95 -4.56
CA LEU A 430 -17.66 19.23 -3.87
C LEU A 430 -18.25 18.05 -3.09
N LEU A 431 -17.76 16.85 -3.35
CA LEU A 431 -18.18 15.66 -2.62
C LEU A 431 -17.20 15.40 -1.47
N PHE A 432 -17.73 15.34 -0.26
CA PHE A 432 -16.99 15.05 0.96
C PHE A 432 -17.29 13.64 1.43
N LEU A 433 -16.27 12.80 1.53
CA LEU A 433 -16.34 11.48 2.18
C LEU A 433 -15.47 11.52 3.44
N GLY A 434 -15.93 10.95 4.56
CA GLY A 434 -15.09 10.97 5.75
C GLY A 434 -15.78 10.59 7.04
N THR A 435 -15.19 11.02 8.15
CA THR A 435 -15.62 10.73 9.51
C THR A 435 -15.15 11.81 10.49
N ALA A 436 -15.91 12.05 11.56
CA ALA A 436 -15.54 12.87 12.70
C ALA A 436 -14.98 14.27 12.35
N CYS A 437 -15.51 14.90 11.28
CA CYS A 437 -15.00 16.18 10.80
C CYS A 437 -16.14 17.17 10.49
N VAL A 438 -15.85 18.45 10.68
CA VAL A 438 -16.73 19.57 10.31
C VAL A 438 -15.96 20.60 9.50
N ALA A 439 -16.56 21.13 8.43
CA ALA A 439 -15.97 22.14 7.56
C ALA A 439 -16.78 23.41 7.55
N THR A 440 -16.13 24.55 7.79
CA THR A 440 -16.65 25.91 7.56
C THR A 440 -15.94 26.53 6.36
N MET A 441 -16.55 27.55 5.76
CA MET A 441 -16.14 28.09 4.47
C MET A 441 -16.05 29.60 4.49
N THR A 442 -14.98 30.12 3.84
CA THR A 442 -14.83 31.56 3.53
C THR A 442 -14.28 31.72 2.09
N PRO A 443 -14.39 32.90 1.47
CA PRO A 443 -13.73 33.11 0.19
C PRO A 443 -12.21 33.09 0.33
N SER A 444 -11.49 32.36 -0.55
CA SER A 444 -10.01 32.34 -0.54
C SER A 444 -9.38 33.70 -0.80
N ASP A 445 -10.08 34.62 -1.48
CA ASP A 445 -9.62 35.99 -1.74
C ASP A 445 -10.00 37.00 -0.65
N GLY A 446 -10.69 36.55 0.42
CA GLY A 446 -11.11 37.35 1.56
C GLY A 446 -12.23 38.37 1.26
N LYS A 447 -12.90 38.28 0.10
CA LYS A 447 -13.93 39.24 -0.31
C LYS A 447 -15.33 38.60 -0.33
N GLY A 448 -16.32 39.28 0.23
CA GLY A 448 -17.69 38.77 0.33
C GLY A 448 -17.82 37.57 1.28
N HIS A 449 -18.79 36.73 1.01
CA HIS A 449 -19.13 35.58 1.83
C HIS A 449 -19.39 34.35 0.96
N ILE A 450 -19.17 33.16 1.53
CA ILE A 450 -19.59 31.89 0.95
C ILE A 450 -20.81 31.39 1.72
N GLY A 451 -21.89 31.09 1.02
CA GLY A 451 -23.07 30.44 1.57
C GLY A 451 -23.20 28.99 1.06
N ILE A 452 -23.91 28.19 1.83
CA ILE A 452 -24.29 26.83 1.44
C ILE A 452 -25.57 26.93 0.59
N LEU A 453 -25.48 26.49 -0.67
CA LEU A 453 -26.67 26.39 -1.54
C LEU A 453 -27.42 25.09 -1.23
N SER A 454 -26.70 24.00 -1.04
CA SER A 454 -27.23 22.71 -0.60
C SER A 454 -26.14 21.79 -0.06
N ILE A 455 -26.55 20.91 0.85
CA ILE A 455 -25.80 19.71 1.23
C ILE A 455 -26.74 18.53 1.03
N ASP A 456 -26.37 17.61 0.18
CA ASP A 456 -27.13 16.39 -0.08
C ASP A 456 -26.34 15.17 0.43
N GLU A 457 -26.95 14.33 1.26
CA GLU A 457 -26.38 13.06 1.69
C GLU A 457 -26.41 12.07 0.52
N ILE A 458 -25.27 11.47 0.20
CA ILE A 458 -25.09 10.63 -1.00
C ILE A 458 -24.93 9.18 -0.57
N ALA A 459 -25.71 8.29 -1.21
CA ALA A 459 -25.71 6.87 -0.90
C ALA A 459 -24.50 6.13 -1.47
N ASP A 460 -24.13 6.43 -2.72
CA ASP A 460 -23.19 5.64 -3.51
C ASP A 460 -22.53 6.47 -4.63
N GLY A 461 -21.58 5.85 -5.33
CA GLY A 461 -20.84 6.48 -6.43
C GLY A 461 -21.66 6.84 -7.68
N SER A 462 -22.93 6.41 -7.78
CA SER A 462 -23.86 6.90 -8.80
C SER A 462 -24.41 8.30 -8.48
N MET A 463 -24.02 8.87 -7.35
CA MET A 463 -24.46 10.17 -6.84
C MET A 463 -25.95 10.20 -6.47
N HIS A 464 -26.50 9.05 -6.06
CA HIS A 464 -27.88 8.95 -5.58
C HIS A 464 -28.02 9.74 -4.27
N SER A 465 -28.81 10.83 -4.30
CA SER A 465 -29.13 11.62 -3.11
C SER A 465 -30.19 10.92 -2.26
N LEU A 466 -29.84 10.64 -1.00
CA LEU A 466 -30.77 10.08 0.00
C LEU A 466 -31.71 11.15 0.55
N ARG A 467 -31.14 12.28 0.94
CA ARG A 467 -31.88 13.40 1.50
C ARG A 467 -31.06 14.69 1.42
N ARG A 468 -31.74 15.80 1.50
CA ARG A 468 -31.13 17.12 1.71
C ARG A 468 -30.95 17.37 3.20
N LEU A 469 -29.72 17.72 3.59
CA LEU A 469 -29.39 18.11 4.96
C LEU A 469 -29.73 19.60 5.12
N ASN A 470 -30.57 19.93 6.13
CA ASN A 470 -30.86 21.27 6.51
C ASN A 470 -31.37 21.28 7.96
N GLY A 471 -30.96 22.26 8.75
CA GLY A 471 -31.31 22.32 10.15
C GLY A 471 -30.16 21.91 11.05
N ASP A 472 -30.34 20.91 11.91
CA ASP A 472 -29.36 20.58 12.92
C ASP A 472 -28.10 19.89 12.35
N GLU A 473 -28.22 19.14 11.26
CA GLU A 473 -27.13 18.43 10.60
C GLU A 473 -26.07 19.39 10.03
N ASP A 474 -26.49 20.53 9.46
CA ASP A 474 -25.62 21.55 8.87
C ASP A 474 -25.61 22.87 9.68
N HIS A 475 -26.14 22.84 10.90
CA HIS A 475 -26.28 23.99 11.79
C HIS A 475 -26.93 25.20 11.10
N GLN A 476 -28.05 24.95 10.47
CA GLN A 476 -28.84 25.92 9.67
C GLN A 476 -27.97 26.58 8.57
N GLY A 477 -27.26 25.79 7.80
CA GLY A 477 -26.49 26.26 6.65
C GLY A 477 -25.15 26.92 7.02
N ARG A 478 -24.54 26.62 8.17
CA ARG A 478 -23.27 27.22 8.62
C ARG A 478 -22.06 26.34 8.45
N HIS A 479 -22.24 25.01 8.35
CA HIS A 479 -21.15 24.07 8.13
C HIS A 479 -21.59 22.78 7.42
N LEU A 480 -20.66 22.07 6.85
CA LEU A 480 -20.79 20.67 6.48
C LEU A 480 -20.22 19.81 7.65
N ARG A 481 -20.89 18.72 8.01
CA ARG A 481 -20.50 17.89 9.13
C ARG A 481 -20.73 16.41 8.86
N ILE A 482 -19.72 15.57 9.11
CA ILE A 482 -19.87 14.11 9.31
C ILE A 482 -19.55 13.83 10.78
N PRO A 483 -20.52 13.37 11.58
CA PRO A 483 -20.38 13.28 13.02
C PRO A 483 -19.34 12.25 13.49
N PHE A 484 -18.85 12.43 14.71
CA PHE A 484 -18.04 11.44 15.40
C PHE A 484 -18.76 10.08 15.49
N GLY A 485 -18.04 8.99 15.13
CA GLY A 485 -18.55 7.62 15.12
C GLY A 485 -19.37 7.24 13.89
N GLU A 486 -19.62 8.20 12.99
CA GLU A 486 -20.27 7.99 11.70
C GLU A 486 -19.26 8.07 10.55
N VAL A 487 -19.60 7.44 9.44
CA VAL A 487 -18.91 7.55 8.15
C VAL A 487 -19.95 7.90 7.11
N GLY A 488 -19.65 8.86 6.24
CA GLY A 488 -20.67 9.32 5.28
C GLY A 488 -20.08 10.02 4.06
N ALA A 489 -20.97 10.28 3.09
CA ALA A 489 -20.71 11.05 1.89
C ALA A 489 -21.73 12.18 1.75
N GLN A 490 -21.26 13.40 1.51
CA GLN A 490 -22.10 14.60 1.39
C GLN A 490 -21.64 15.45 0.19
N LEU A 491 -22.57 15.78 -0.70
CA LEU A 491 -22.34 16.69 -1.83
C LEU A 491 -22.70 18.13 -1.42
N LEU A 492 -21.70 18.98 -1.38
CA LEU A 492 -21.80 20.39 -1.06
C LEU A 492 -21.90 21.23 -2.33
N LYS A 493 -22.90 22.11 -2.42
CA LYS A 493 -22.96 23.21 -3.37
C LYS A 493 -22.91 24.53 -2.63
N THR A 494 -22.11 25.47 -3.15
CA THR A 494 -21.93 26.79 -2.53
C THR A 494 -22.34 27.91 -3.47
N TYR A 495 -22.59 29.10 -2.93
CA TYR A 495 -22.73 30.32 -3.66
C TYR A 495 -21.97 31.46 -2.97
N ARG A 496 -21.66 32.50 -3.72
CA ARG A 496 -20.97 33.67 -3.20
C ARG A 496 -21.92 34.87 -3.16
N TYR A 497 -21.87 35.70 -2.11
CA TYR A 497 -22.69 36.89 -1.94
C TYR A 497 -21.91 38.02 -1.24
#